data_b39b86b7182c2ab15cfd02cd1f6820f4
#
_entry.id   b39b86b7182c2ab15cfd02cd1f6820f4
#
_cell.length_a   1.000
_cell.length_b   1.000
_cell.length_c   1.000
_cell.angle_alpha   90.00
_cell.angle_beta   90.00
_cell.angle_gamma   90.00
#
_symmetry.space_group_name_H-M   'P 1'
#
loop_
_entity.id
_entity.type
_entity.pdbx_description
1 polymer ?
#
loop_
_entity_poly.entity_id
_entity_poly.type
_entity_poly.pdbx_seq_one_letter_code
_entity_poly.pdbx_strand_id
1 'polypeptide(L)'
;MSRMIGHAGGRRMLAGLAVAALSLLAAACIYAPGKFTAQLDVRKDHSFAFRYSGEIIMVPMMDASKNAGFTPDPCHDQKTGEERGCTAGEIAGQKAQWEDHRLAEQKRDARVAQVLLGGIDPTNPDSGEELAAKLRKQAGWNKVEYLGKGKFDVDFAISGTLDHDFVFPTMEGFSMSNAFVQVLLRHDGSVRIDAPGFGPATGGTAMAGMMSGMAKSPDPDEGPTAMADGTFTVLTDAAILANNTDEGPRPAPGGQALTWQVNPHTKAAPTALVK
;
A
#
# COMPACT_ATOMS: atom_id res chain seq x y z
N MET A 1 23.58 -53.69 -11.42
CA MET A 1 23.66 -52.48 -12.22
C MET A 1 22.37 -51.66 -11.95
N SER A 2 22.43 -50.75 -11.00
CA SER A 2 21.26 -49.92 -10.58
C SER A 2 21.51 -48.48 -11.04
N ARG A 3 20.64 -47.95 -11.89
CA ARG A 3 20.72 -46.58 -12.40
C ARG A 3 20.14 -45.62 -11.35
N MET A 4 20.95 -44.76 -10.81
CA MET A 4 20.54 -43.56 -10.09
C MET A 4 20.03 -42.51 -11.10
N ILE A 5 18.77 -42.20 -11.08
CA ILE A 5 18.14 -41.11 -11.86
C ILE A 5 18.13 -39.87 -10.97
N GLY A 6 18.81 -38.82 -11.41
CA GLY A 6 19.05 -37.62 -10.65
C GLY A 6 17.83 -36.75 -10.44
N HIS A 7 17.62 -36.31 -9.21
CA HIS A 7 16.56 -35.41 -8.74
C HIS A 7 16.95 -33.90 -8.82
N ALA A 8 17.81 -33.52 -9.76
CA ALA A 8 18.33 -32.13 -9.83
C ALA A 8 17.43 -31.15 -10.59
N GLY A 9 16.45 -31.61 -11.37
CA GLY A 9 15.61 -30.74 -12.22
C GLY A 9 14.50 -29.99 -11.46
N GLY A 10 13.90 -30.65 -10.46
CA GLY A 10 12.71 -30.09 -9.77
C GLY A 10 13.00 -28.88 -8.87
N ARG A 11 14.18 -28.84 -8.25
CA ARG A 11 14.54 -27.72 -7.35
C ARG A 11 14.84 -26.41 -8.09
N ARG A 12 15.32 -26.50 -9.34
CA ARG A 12 15.61 -25.31 -10.18
C ARG A 12 14.32 -24.71 -10.75
N MET A 13 13.30 -25.53 -11.08
CA MET A 13 11.99 -25.03 -11.51
C MET A 13 11.22 -24.36 -10.36
N LEU A 14 11.25 -24.92 -9.16
CA LEU A 14 10.60 -24.32 -7.98
C LEU A 14 11.26 -23.01 -7.56
N ALA A 15 12.59 -22.89 -7.66
CA ALA A 15 13.30 -21.65 -7.38
C ALA A 15 12.96 -20.56 -8.42
N GLY A 16 12.83 -20.92 -9.71
CA GLY A 16 12.43 -19.98 -10.76
C GLY A 16 11.01 -19.46 -10.62
N LEU A 17 10.06 -20.30 -10.19
CA LEU A 17 8.67 -19.91 -9.91
C LEU A 17 8.55 -19.03 -8.67
N ALA A 18 9.36 -19.27 -7.63
CA ALA A 18 9.37 -18.43 -6.43
C ALA A 18 9.95 -17.03 -6.70
N VAL A 19 10.99 -16.93 -7.53
CA VAL A 19 11.57 -15.63 -7.95
C VAL A 19 10.60 -14.86 -8.85
N ALA A 20 9.89 -15.54 -9.77
CA ALA A 20 8.88 -14.90 -10.62
C ALA A 20 7.65 -14.43 -9.81
N ALA A 21 7.26 -15.14 -8.76
CA ALA A 21 6.18 -14.73 -7.87
C ALA A 21 6.58 -13.53 -6.98
N LEU A 22 7.84 -13.46 -6.55
CA LEU A 22 8.35 -12.31 -5.77
C LEU A 22 8.47 -11.03 -6.63
N SER A 23 8.78 -11.15 -7.91
CA SER A 23 8.90 -9.98 -8.80
C SER A 23 7.56 -9.35 -9.21
N LEU A 24 6.43 -10.06 -9.07
CA LEU A 24 5.09 -9.52 -9.29
C LEU A 24 4.58 -8.67 -8.12
N LEU A 25 5.20 -8.72 -6.96
CA LEU A 25 4.82 -7.94 -5.77
C LEU A 25 5.44 -6.52 -5.73
N ALA A 26 6.32 -6.18 -6.68
CA ALA A 26 7.18 -5.00 -6.58
C ALA A 26 6.64 -3.72 -7.24
N ALA A 27 5.41 -3.69 -7.76
CA ALA A 27 4.93 -2.56 -8.57
C ALA A 27 3.62 -1.94 -8.11
N ALA A 28 3.28 -1.99 -6.81
CA ALA A 28 2.06 -1.39 -6.30
C ALA A 28 2.35 -0.02 -5.66
N CYS A 29 1.64 1.03 -6.07
CA CYS A 29 1.51 2.24 -5.26
C CYS A 29 0.74 1.86 -4.00
N ILE A 30 1.34 2.04 -2.83
CA ILE A 30 0.69 1.82 -1.56
C ILE A 30 0.04 3.13 -1.14
N TYR A 31 -1.28 3.10 -0.94
CA TYR A 31 -1.98 4.17 -0.24
C TYR A 31 -1.88 3.91 1.26
N ALA A 32 -1.64 4.96 2.02
CA ALA A 32 -1.64 4.91 3.46
C ALA A 32 -2.42 6.11 4.02
N PRO A 33 -3.14 5.95 5.13
CA PRO A 33 -3.74 7.07 5.81
C PRO A 33 -2.65 7.93 6.46
N GLY A 34 -2.81 9.25 6.39
CA GLY A 34 -2.05 10.21 7.18
C GLY A 34 -2.85 10.61 8.43
N LYS A 35 -3.09 11.91 8.62
CA LYS A 35 -4.00 12.42 9.67
C LYS A 35 -5.44 12.26 9.23
N PHE A 36 -6.28 11.63 10.08
CA PHE A 36 -7.66 11.32 9.67
C PHE A 36 -8.66 11.27 10.82
N THR A 37 -9.93 11.36 10.46
CA THR A 37 -11.08 10.92 11.26
C THR A 37 -11.94 10.02 10.38
N ALA A 38 -12.25 8.81 10.87
CA ALA A 38 -13.12 7.87 10.18
C ALA A 38 -14.25 7.38 11.08
N GLN A 39 -15.43 7.25 10.53
CA GLN A 39 -16.61 6.76 11.22
C GLN A 39 -17.37 5.78 10.34
N LEU A 40 -17.70 4.63 10.92
CA LEU A 40 -18.58 3.63 10.35
C LEU A 40 -19.81 3.50 11.24
N ASP A 41 -20.98 3.68 10.67
CA ASP A 41 -22.27 3.38 11.31
C ASP A 41 -22.79 2.09 10.66
N VAL A 42 -22.99 1.03 11.43
CA VAL A 42 -23.53 -0.27 10.98
C VAL A 42 -24.68 -0.66 11.87
N ARG A 43 -25.87 -0.83 11.28
CA ARG A 43 -27.08 -1.15 12.01
C ARG A 43 -27.43 -2.64 11.90
N LYS A 44 -28.26 -3.12 12.84
CA LYS A 44 -28.77 -4.51 12.86
C LYS A 44 -29.59 -4.90 11.64
N ASP A 45 -30.16 -3.92 10.92
CA ASP A 45 -30.85 -4.13 9.65
C ASP A 45 -29.92 -4.10 8.44
N HIS A 46 -28.60 -4.10 8.67
CA HIS A 46 -27.52 -3.99 7.70
C HIS A 46 -27.49 -2.66 6.94
N SER A 47 -28.24 -1.64 7.35
CA SER A 47 -27.98 -0.31 6.85
C SER A 47 -26.63 0.18 7.37
N PHE A 48 -25.88 0.90 6.54
CA PHE A 48 -24.58 1.43 6.93
C PHE A 48 -24.35 2.84 6.37
N ALA A 49 -23.47 3.58 7.05
CA ALA A 49 -22.88 4.79 6.55
C ALA A 49 -21.40 4.83 6.93
N PHE A 50 -20.54 5.15 5.96
CA PHE A 50 -19.12 5.30 6.20
C PHE A 50 -18.68 6.71 5.80
N ARG A 51 -17.81 7.31 6.63
CA ARG A 51 -17.20 8.62 6.40
C ARG A 51 -15.71 8.55 6.70
N TYR A 52 -14.94 9.23 5.87
CA TYR A 52 -13.51 9.43 6.07
C TYR A 52 -13.17 10.89 5.72
N SER A 53 -12.51 11.59 6.62
CA SER A 53 -12.01 12.94 6.39
C SER A 53 -10.56 13.01 6.82
N GLY A 54 -9.68 13.44 5.93
CA GLY A 54 -8.27 13.56 6.22
C GLY A 54 -7.36 13.19 5.06
N GLU A 55 -6.13 12.81 5.41
CA GLU A 55 -5.04 12.63 4.46
C GLU A 55 -4.98 11.21 3.93
N ILE A 56 -4.82 11.07 2.62
CA ILE A 56 -4.37 9.84 1.94
C ILE A 56 -3.00 10.13 1.33
N ILE A 57 -2.04 9.28 1.63
CA ILE A 57 -0.66 9.41 1.16
C ILE A 57 -0.38 8.29 0.17
N MET A 58 0.03 8.64 -1.03
CA MET A 58 0.48 7.72 -2.05
C MET A 58 1.99 7.52 -1.89
N VAL A 59 2.39 6.34 -1.44
CA VAL A 59 3.80 5.99 -1.26
C VAL A 59 4.28 5.28 -2.52
N PRO A 60 5.20 5.88 -3.30
CA PRO A 60 5.79 5.18 -4.43
C PRO A 60 6.68 4.04 -3.94
N MET A 61 6.35 2.79 -4.30
CA MET A 61 7.15 1.61 -3.90
C MET A 61 8.52 1.52 -4.57
N MET A 62 8.88 2.45 -5.45
CA MET A 62 9.97 2.27 -6.41
C MET A 62 11.21 3.12 -6.19
N ASP A 63 11.30 3.91 -5.12
CA ASP A 63 12.43 4.85 -4.96
C ASP A 63 13.66 4.28 -4.25
N ALA A 64 13.58 3.14 -3.58
CA ALA A 64 14.73 2.59 -2.85
C ALA A 64 15.89 2.11 -3.75
N SER A 65 15.60 1.71 -4.99
CA SER A 65 16.66 1.30 -5.94
C SER A 65 17.21 2.46 -6.79
N LYS A 66 16.49 3.60 -6.84
CA LYS A 66 16.89 4.75 -7.66
C LYS A 66 18.10 5.51 -7.11
N ASN A 67 18.39 5.38 -5.83
CA ASN A 67 19.51 6.06 -5.17
C ASN A 67 20.80 5.25 -5.14
N ALA A 68 20.83 4.02 -5.68
CA ALA A 68 22.08 3.29 -5.85
C ALA A 68 22.91 3.96 -6.95
N GLY A 69 23.99 4.61 -6.53
CA GLY A 69 24.97 5.18 -7.45
C GLY A 69 25.63 4.09 -8.29
N PHE A 70 26.18 4.46 -9.45
CA PHE A 70 26.99 3.54 -10.25
C PHE A 70 28.18 3.05 -9.43
N THR A 71 28.36 1.72 -9.34
CA THR A 71 29.56 1.08 -8.80
C THR A 71 30.07 0.16 -9.90
N PRO A 72 31.35 0.32 -10.35
CA PRO A 72 31.90 -0.55 -11.37
C PRO A 72 31.99 -2.00 -10.88
N ASP A 73 31.65 -2.95 -11.74
CA ASP A 73 31.93 -4.36 -11.49
C ASP A 73 33.43 -4.65 -11.65
N PRO A 74 33.95 -5.65 -10.94
CA PRO A 74 35.35 -6.07 -11.08
C PRO A 74 35.67 -6.48 -12.53
N CYS A 75 36.83 -6.05 -13.02
CA CYS A 75 37.32 -6.44 -14.34
C CYS A 75 38.24 -7.64 -14.22
N HIS A 76 38.20 -8.54 -15.22
CA HIS A 76 39.02 -9.75 -15.24
C HIS A 76 39.96 -9.75 -16.47
N ASP A 77 41.11 -10.35 -16.31
CA ASP A 77 42.01 -10.60 -17.44
C ASP A 77 41.41 -11.68 -18.36
N GLN A 78 41.35 -11.40 -19.65
CA GLN A 78 40.66 -12.30 -20.61
C GLN A 78 41.42 -13.64 -20.81
N LYS A 79 42.70 -13.73 -20.42
CA LYS A 79 43.52 -14.93 -20.61
C LYS A 79 43.60 -15.77 -19.35
N THR A 80 43.73 -15.12 -18.19
CA THR A 80 43.93 -15.81 -16.91
C THR A 80 42.65 -15.91 -16.08
N GLY A 81 41.63 -15.08 -16.36
CA GLY A 81 40.42 -15.00 -15.56
C GLY A 81 40.61 -14.32 -14.20
N GLU A 82 41.80 -13.84 -13.89
CA GLU A 82 42.10 -13.19 -12.62
C GLU A 82 41.51 -11.78 -12.57
N GLU A 83 41.09 -11.38 -11.37
CA GLU A 83 40.56 -10.05 -11.13
C GLU A 83 41.67 -9.00 -11.27
N ARG A 84 41.39 -7.91 -11.97
CA ARG A 84 42.29 -6.79 -12.15
C ARG A 84 41.56 -5.44 -12.05
N GLY A 85 42.26 -4.38 -11.87
CA GLY A 85 41.74 -3.04 -11.98
C GLY A 85 41.17 -2.77 -13.38
N CYS A 86 40.00 -2.16 -13.42
CA CYS A 86 39.38 -1.73 -14.68
C CYS A 86 40.10 -0.54 -15.30
N THR A 87 40.23 -0.53 -16.61
CA THR A 87 40.66 0.68 -17.36
C THR A 87 39.58 1.74 -17.36
N ALA A 88 39.94 2.98 -17.59
CA ALA A 88 39.00 4.09 -17.69
C ALA A 88 37.94 3.87 -18.79
N GLY A 89 38.30 3.22 -19.89
CA GLY A 89 37.38 2.87 -20.95
C GLY A 89 36.36 1.80 -20.55
N GLU A 90 36.78 0.78 -19.79
CA GLU A 90 35.89 -0.27 -19.28
C GLU A 90 34.90 0.31 -18.26
N ILE A 91 35.36 1.18 -17.33
CA ILE A 91 34.50 1.88 -16.39
C ILE A 91 33.49 2.76 -17.12
N ALA A 92 33.91 3.50 -18.15
CA ALA A 92 33.01 4.32 -18.96
C ALA A 92 31.97 3.47 -19.71
N GLY A 93 32.37 2.31 -20.24
CA GLY A 93 31.46 1.36 -20.88
C GLY A 93 30.44 0.77 -19.92
N GLN A 94 30.87 0.32 -18.73
CA GLN A 94 29.97 -0.17 -17.70
C GLN A 94 28.97 0.91 -17.24
N LYS A 95 29.44 2.16 -17.08
CA LYS A 95 28.60 3.27 -16.70
C LYS A 95 27.53 3.58 -17.77
N ALA A 96 27.91 3.58 -19.04
CA ALA A 96 26.97 3.81 -20.12
C ALA A 96 25.88 2.69 -20.16
N GLN A 97 26.30 1.42 -20.04
CA GLN A 97 25.35 0.29 -19.96
C GLN A 97 24.42 0.38 -18.74
N TRP A 98 24.94 0.79 -17.59
CA TRP A 98 24.14 1.00 -16.39
C TRP A 98 23.12 2.13 -16.56
N GLU A 99 23.51 3.25 -17.19
CA GLU A 99 22.60 4.38 -17.49
C GLU A 99 21.50 3.96 -18.47
N ASP A 100 21.82 3.22 -19.53
CA ASP A 100 20.86 2.70 -20.50
C ASP A 100 19.88 1.71 -19.84
N HIS A 101 20.38 0.80 -19.02
CA HIS A 101 19.57 -0.16 -18.29
C HIS A 101 18.62 0.55 -17.33
N ARG A 102 19.12 1.53 -16.58
CA ARG A 102 18.33 2.34 -15.65
C ARG A 102 17.21 3.10 -16.36
N LEU A 103 17.51 3.70 -17.51
CA LEU A 103 16.49 4.39 -18.32
C LEU A 103 15.43 3.43 -18.86
N ALA A 104 15.83 2.23 -19.28
CA ALA A 104 14.90 1.21 -19.76
C ALA A 104 14.00 0.70 -18.61
N GLU A 105 14.55 0.50 -17.42
CA GLU A 105 13.79 0.15 -16.22
C GLU A 105 12.81 1.26 -15.84
N GLN A 106 13.24 2.51 -15.77
CA GLN A 106 12.35 3.63 -15.47
C GLN A 106 11.16 3.72 -16.43
N LYS A 107 11.40 3.53 -17.74
CA LYS A 107 10.32 3.52 -18.75
C LYS A 107 9.36 2.34 -18.56
N ARG A 108 9.89 1.16 -18.25
CA ARG A 108 9.07 -0.03 -17.95
C ARG A 108 8.20 0.19 -16.73
N ASP A 109 8.82 0.69 -15.66
CA ASP A 109 8.17 0.95 -14.39
C ASP A 109 7.08 2.01 -14.50
N ALA A 110 7.36 3.11 -15.23
CA ALA A 110 6.36 4.13 -15.52
C ALA A 110 5.15 3.55 -16.27
N ARG A 111 5.35 2.63 -17.22
CA ARG A 111 4.25 1.97 -17.93
C ARG A 111 3.41 1.08 -17.00
N VAL A 112 4.07 0.30 -16.14
CA VAL A 112 3.37 -0.55 -15.16
C VAL A 112 2.59 0.34 -14.19
N ALA A 113 3.20 1.38 -13.64
CA ALA A 113 2.54 2.32 -12.77
C ALA A 113 1.37 3.04 -13.47
N GLN A 114 1.51 3.44 -14.73
CA GLN A 114 0.43 4.02 -15.51
C GLN A 114 -0.79 3.08 -15.62
N VAL A 115 -0.57 1.79 -15.86
CA VAL A 115 -1.66 0.80 -15.90
C VAL A 115 -2.32 0.67 -14.52
N LEU A 116 -1.53 0.60 -13.46
CA LEU A 116 -2.03 0.47 -12.08
C LEU A 116 -2.77 1.74 -11.62
N LEU A 117 -2.37 2.90 -12.11
CA LEU A 117 -2.98 4.22 -11.82
C LEU A 117 -4.15 4.56 -12.77
N GLY A 118 -4.76 3.55 -13.41
CA GLY A 118 -5.91 3.76 -14.29
C GLY A 118 -5.59 4.66 -15.50
N GLY A 119 -4.38 4.55 -16.04
CA GLY A 119 -3.92 5.29 -17.21
C GLY A 119 -3.22 6.62 -16.91
N ILE A 120 -3.09 7.02 -15.65
CA ILE A 120 -2.36 8.23 -15.25
C ILE A 120 -0.85 8.00 -15.40
N ASP A 121 -0.16 8.90 -16.09
CA ASP A 121 1.30 8.85 -16.23
C ASP A 121 1.99 9.37 -14.96
N PRO A 122 2.64 8.53 -14.15
CA PRO A 122 3.28 8.95 -12.90
C PRO A 122 4.49 9.88 -13.12
N THR A 123 5.00 9.98 -14.35
CA THR A 123 6.11 10.88 -14.70
C THR A 123 5.63 12.30 -15.01
N ASN A 124 4.33 12.49 -15.21
CA ASN A 124 3.73 13.79 -15.41
C ASN A 124 3.65 14.53 -14.06
N PRO A 125 4.18 15.75 -13.93
CA PRO A 125 4.09 16.55 -12.71
C PRO A 125 2.64 16.83 -12.29
N ASP A 126 1.69 16.84 -13.22
CA ASP A 126 0.27 17.09 -12.95
C ASP A 126 -0.51 15.81 -12.58
N SER A 127 0.14 14.64 -12.52
CA SER A 127 -0.50 13.34 -12.29
C SER A 127 -1.33 13.28 -10.99
N GLY A 128 -0.87 13.98 -9.95
CA GLY A 128 -1.60 14.06 -8.68
C GLY A 128 -2.93 14.79 -8.83
N GLU A 129 -2.95 15.92 -9.53
CA GLU A 129 -4.20 16.67 -9.78
C GLU A 129 -5.10 15.92 -10.78
N GLU A 130 -4.54 15.23 -11.78
CA GLU A 130 -5.31 14.38 -12.67
C GLU A 130 -6.01 13.26 -11.90
N LEU A 131 -5.31 12.61 -10.95
CA LEU A 131 -5.91 11.62 -10.05
C LEU A 131 -7.01 12.24 -9.19
N ALA A 132 -6.75 13.38 -8.55
CA ALA A 132 -7.74 14.07 -7.76
C ALA A 132 -9.00 14.39 -8.59
N ALA A 133 -8.82 14.87 -9.83
CA ALA A 133 -9.93 15.17 -10.74
C ALA A 133 -10.73 13.91 -11.14
N LYS A 134 -10.08 12.74 -11.28
CA LYS A 134 -10.76 11.46 -11.53
C LYS A 134 -11.54 10.99 -10.31
N LEU A 135 -10.95 11.06 -9.12
CA LEU A 135 -11.61 10.65 -7.88
C LEU A 135 -12.86 11.51 -7.58
N ARG A 136 -12.79 12.83 -7.77
CA ARG A 136 -13.93 13.72 -7.59
C ARG A 136 -15.16 13.39 -8.46
N LYS A 137 -14.99 12.59 -9.51
CA LYS A 137 -16.11 12.12 -10.36
C LYS A 137 -16.75 10.81 -9.86
N GLN A 138 -16.12 10.13 -8.92
CA GLN A 138 -16.62 8.85 -8.39
C GLN A 138 -17.53 9.09 -7.18
N ALA A 139 -18.48 8.19 -6.98
CA ALA A 139 -19.42 8.27 -5.87
C ALA A 139 -18.71 8.26 -4.51
N GLY A 140 -19.16 9.09 -3.60
CA GLY A 140 -18.63 9.19 -2.24
C GLY A 140 -17.45 10.16 -2.08
N TRP A 141 -16.70 10.50 -3.12
CA TRP A 141 -15.58 11.44 -3.05
C TRP A 141 -16.07 12.89 -3.13
N ASN A 142 -16.46 13.46 -1.99
CA ASN A 142 -17.01 14.83 -1.89
C ASN A 142 -15.94 15.90 -2.07
N LYS A 143 -14.73 15.63 -1.56
CA LYS A 143 -13.55 16.48 -1.70
C LYS A 143 -12.33 15.60 -1.98
N VAL A 144 -11.50 16.00 -2.93
CA VAL A 144 -10.15 15.47 -3.15
C VAL A 144 -9.28 16.64 -3.59
N GLU A 145 -8.33 17.00 -2.77
CA GLU A 145 -7.37 18.07 -3.00
C GLU A 145 -5.96 17.51 -2.99
N TYR A 146 -5.22 17.72 -4.06
CA TYR A 146 -3.82 17.30 -4.14
C TYR A 146 -2.92 18.35 -3.48
N LEU A 147 -2.18 17.94 -2.46
CA LEU A 147 -1.29 18.82 -1.69
C LEU A 147 0.18 18.73 -2.12
N GLY A 148 0.46 18.00 -3.21
CA GLY A 148 1.83 17.75 -3.67
C GLY A 148 2.47 16.53 -3.01
N LYS A 149 3.58 16.04 -3.61
CA LYS A 149 4.39 14.91 -3.10
C LYS A 149 3.58 13.64 -2.78
N GLY A 150 2.53 13.33 -3.56
CA GLY A 150 1.68 12.16 -3.34
C GLY A 150 0.69 12.27 -2.18
N LYS A 151 0.51 13.45 -1.58
CA LYS A 151 -0.42 13.70 -0.49
C LYS A 151 -1.72 14.30 -0.98
N PHE A 152 -2.85 13.74 -0.51
CA PHE A 152 -4.20 14.20 -0.81
C PHE A 152 -4.94 14.49 0.48
N ASP A 153 -5.72 15.55 0.52
CA ASP A 153 -6.71 15.82 1.55
C ASP A 153 -8.09 15.52 0.99
N VAL A 154 -8.82 14.61 1.68
CA VAL A 154 -10.06 14.05 1.14
C VAL A 154 -11.20 14.13 2.16
N ASP A 155 -12.43 14.25 1.63
CA ASP A 155 -13.68 13.99 2.32
C ASP A 155 -14.45 12.94 1.50
N PHE A 156 -14.69 11.80 2.14
CA PHE A 156 -15.43 10.68 1.56
C PHE A 156 -16.63 10.33 2.43
N ALA A 157 -17.79 10.14 1.82
CA ALA A 157 -18.99 9.68 2.51
C ALA A 157 -19.85 8.81 1.60
N ILE A 158 -20.25 7.65 2.11
CA ILE A 158 -21.17 6.73 1.43
C ILE A 158 -22.15 6.14 2.44
N SER A 159 -23.35 5.80 2.00
CA SER A 159 -24.34 5.08 2.79
C SER A 159 -25.17 4.16 1.90
N GLY A 160 -25.72 3.12 2.50
CA GLY A 160 -26.52 2.13 1.80
C GLY A 160 -26.89 0.96 2.69
N THR A 161 -27.19 -0.18 2.07
CA THR A 161 -27.40 -1.45 2.75
C THR A 161 -26.26 -2.40 2.42
N LEU A 162 -25.71 -3.09 3.42
CA LEU A 162 -24.69 -4.12 3.24
C LEU A 162 -25.34 -5.39 2.65
N ASP A 163 -25.37 -5.48 1.34
CA ASP A 163 -25.76 -6.68 0.57
C ASP A 163 -24.54 -7.42 0.02
N HIS A 164 -23.38 -6.78 0.10
CA HIS A 164 -22.05 -7.30 -0.25
C HIS A 164 -20.98 -6.63 0.64
N ASP A 165 -19.74 -7.09 0.55
CA ASP A 165 -18.63 -6.54 1.31
C ASP A 165 -18.33 -5.10 0.88
N PHE A 166 -18.07 -4.24 1.87
CA PHE A 166 -17.63 -2.85 1.64
C PHE A 166 -16.13 -2.73 1.95
N VAL A 167 -15.42 -2.01 1.09
CA VAL A 167 -13.98 -1.75 1.24
C VAL A 167 -13.70 -0.27 0.99
N PHE A 168 -12.86 0.34 1.83
CA PHE A 168 -12.38 1.72 1.65
C PHE A 168 -10.83 1.77 1.73
N PRO A 169 -10.15 2.51 0.86
CA PRO A 169 -10.68 3.20 -0.31
C PRO A 169 -10.97 2.24 -1.46
N THR A 170 -12.05 2.51 -2.20
CA THR A 170 -12.31 1.87 -3.49
C THR A 170 -12.19 2.93 -4.57
N MET A 171 -11.36 2.66 -5.57
CA MET A 171 -11.08 3.57 -6.67
C MET A 171 -11.27 2.83 -7.99
N GLU A 172 -12.17 3.31 -8.84
CA GLU A 172 -12.39 2.72 -10.16
C GLU A 172 -11.13 2.82 -11.02
N GLY A 173 -10.79 1.71 -11.68
CA GLY A 173 -9.61 1.62 -12.52
C GLY A 173 -8.29 1.32 -11.78
N PHE A 174 -8.33 1.17 -10.45
CA PHE A 174 -7.16 0.79 -9.65
C PHE A 174 -7.26 -0.67 -9.23
N SER A 175 -6.37 -1.50 -9.78
CA SER A 175 -6.42 -2.95 -9.55
C SER A 175 -5.87 -3.38 -8.20
N MET A 176 -5.14 -2.52 -7.51
CA MET A 176 -4.48 -2.81 -6.24
C MET A 176 -4.53 -1.58 -5.33
N SER A 177 -5.43 -1.59 -4.36
CA SER A 177 -5.44 -0.62 -3.27
C SER A 177 -5.35 -1.36 -1.93
N ASN A 178 -4.55 -0.83 -1.01
CA ASN A 178 -4.59 -1.31 0.37
C ASN A 178 -5.90 -0.84 1.00
N ALA A 179 -6.69 -1.78 1.47
CA ALA A 179 -7.88 -1.45 2.22
C ALA A 179 -7.51 -0.78 3.54
N PHE A 180 -8.09 0.40 3.82
CA PHE A 180 -8.01 1.01 5.15
C PHE A 180 -9.04 0.39 6.07
N VAL A 181 -10.26 0.19 5.56
CA VAL A 181 -11.38 -0.42 6.27
C VAL A 181 -12.03 -1.45 5.35
N GLN A 182 -12.37 -2.59 5.92
CA GLN A 182 -13.14 -3.67 5.30
C GLN A 182 -14.33 -4.00 6.19
N VAL A 183 -15.52 -4.10 5.61
CA VAL A 183 -16.75 -4.48 6.28
C VAL A 183 -17.31 -5.69 5.57
N LEU A 184 -17.27 -6.85 6.22
CA LEU A 184 -17.55 -8.15 5.63
C LEU A 184 -18.86 -8.69 6.17
N LEU A 185 -19.85 -8.87 5.29
CA LEU A 185 -21.13 -9.49 5.64
C LEU A 185 -21.00 -11.03 5.61
N ARG A 186 -21.29 -11.67 6.74
CA ARG A 186 -21.24 -13.13 6.86
C ARG A 186 -22.57 -13.80 6.58
N HIS A 187 -22.55 -15.06 6.21
CA HIS A 187 -23.76 -15.86 5.97
C HIS A 187 -24.73 -15.94 7.16
N ASP A 188 -24.24 -15.82 8.38
CA ASP A 188 -25.05 -15.83 9.59
C ASP A 188 -25.65 -14.46 9.94
N GLY A 189 -25.47 -13.48 9.09
CA GLY A 189 -25.91 -12.10 9.25
C GLY A 189 -25.02 -11.27 10.19
N SER A 190 -23.93 -11.83 10.72
CA SER A 190 -22.96 -11.01 11.46
C SER A 190 -22.09 -10.19 10.50
N VAL A 191 -21.68 -9.02 10.95
CA VAL A 191 -20.81 -8.11 10.21
C VAL A 191 -19.45 -8.04 10.88
N ARG A 192 -18.41 -8.42 10.15
CA ARG A 192 -17.02 -8.28 10.59
C ARG A 192 -16.45 -6.97 10.06
N ILE A 193 -15.81 -6.24 10.93
CA ILE A 193 -15.17 -4.95 10.65
C ILE A 193 -13.68 -5.12 10.90
N ASP A 194 -12.86 -4.90 9.89
CA ASP A 194 -11.40 -4.91 9.99
C ASP A 194 -10.86 -3.59 9.41
N ALA A 195 -9.96 -2.94 10.12
CA ALA A 195 -9.34 -1.71 9.65
C ALA A 195 -7.80 -1.85 9.54
N PRO A 196 -7.31 -2.66 8.59
CA PRO A 196 -5.88 -2.97 8.47
C PRO A 196 -5.02 -1.73 8.18
N GLY A 197 -5.57 -0.72 7.48
CA GLY A 197 -4.85 0.53 7.21
C GLY A 197 -4.60 1.39 8.46
N PHE A 198 -5.32 1.13 9.54
CA PHE A 198 -5.19 1.83 10.83
C PHE A 198 -4.38 1.01 11.85
N GLY A 199 -3.77 -0.09 11.42
CA GLY A 199 -2.91 -0.92 12.24
C GLY A 199 -1.43 -0.54 12.14
N PRO A 200 -0.58 -1.30 12.84
CA PRO A 200 0.86 -1.14 12.73
C PRO A 200 1.31 -1.41 11.29
N ALA A 201 2.38 -0.78 10.87
CA ALA A 201 2.96 -0.91 9.53
C ALA A 201 3.45 -2.34 9.16
N THR A 202 2.90 -3.37 9.81
CA THR A 202 3.32 -4.77 9.70
C THR A 202 2.50 -5.63 8.74
N GLY A 203 1.41 -5.13 8.17
CA GLY A 203 0.52 -5.91 7.30
C GLY A 203 0.73 -5.68 5.80
N GLY A 204 0.32 -4.73 5.12
CA GLY A 204 0.64 -4.34 3.73
C GLY A 204 1.68 -3.24 3.69
N THR A 205 1.91 -2.61 4.83
CA THR A 205 2.92 -1.58 5.09
C THR A 205 4.18 -2.14 5.75
N ALA A 206 4.26 -3.46 6.07
CA ALA A 206 5.48 -4.09 6.61
C ALA A 206 6.67 -3.92 5.67
N MET A 207 6.43 -3.96 4.37
CA MET A 207 7.43 -3.67 3.37
C MET A 207 7.85 -2.19 3.43
N ALA A 208 6.91 -1.26 3.60
CA ALA A 208 7.20 0.17 3.77
C ALA A 208 7.90 0.43 5.11
N GLY A 209 7.51 -0.24 6.20
CA GLY A 209 8.18 -0.16 7.50
C GLY A 209 9.58 -0.80 7.50
N MET A 210 9.77 -1.89 6.77
CA MET A 210 11.08 -2.52 6.60
C MET A 210 12.01 -1.67 5.72
N MET A 211 11.47 -0.97 4.73
CA MET A 211 12.23 -0.04 3.89
C MET A 211 12.53 1.28 4.60
N SER A 212 11.60 1.81 5.42
CA SER A 212 11.89 3.01 6.24
C SER A 212 12.89 2.74 7.37
N GLY A 213 12.98 1.50 7.87
CA GLY A 213 14.01 1.07 8.82
C GLY A 213 15.41 0.94 8.21
N MET A 214 15.53 0.86 6.88
CA MET A 214 16.81 0.88 6.14
C MET A 214 17.18 2.27 5.62
N ALA A 215 16.25 3.21 5.62
CA ALA A 215 16.52 4.61 5.27
C ALA A 215 17.22 5.30 6.46
N LYS A 216 18.47 5.71 6.25
CA LYS A 216 19.12 6.70 7.12
C LYS A 216 18.24 7.95 7.14
N SER A 217 18.06 8.53 8.33
CA SER A 217 17.47 9.83 8.65
C SER A 217 16.64 10.50 7.55
N PRO A 218 15.37 10.84 7.79
CA PRO A 218 14.54 11.45 6.76
C PRO A 218 15.24 12.69 6.20
N ASP A 219 15.50 12.69 4.90
CA ASP A 219 15.90 13.89 4.17
C ASP A 219 14.68 14.82 4.16
N PRO A 220 14.82 16.12 4.51
CA PRO A 220 13.71 17.08 4.47
C PRO A 220 13.02 17.18 3.11
N ASP A 221 13.67 16.73 2.04
CA ASP A 221 13.15 16.69 0.67
C ASP A 221 12.47 15.35 0.31
N GLU A 222 12.57 14.31 1.15
CA GLU A 222 11.78 13.09 1.00
C GLU A 222 10.31 13.37 1.32
N GLY A 223 9.42 12.78 0.52
CA GLY A 223 7.97 12.93 0.65
C GLY A 223 7.44 12.54 2.05
N PRO A 224 6.18 12.84 2.33
CA PRO A 224 5.59 12.64 3.66
C PRO A 224 5.67 11.17 4.08
N THR A 225 6.16 10.92 5.29
CA THR A 225 6.14 9.58 5.90
C THR A 225 4.69 9.19 6.15
N ALA A 226 4.26 8.07 5.57
CA ALA A 226 2.90 7.55 5.72
C ALA A 226 2.74 6.95 7.12
N MET A 227 2.26 7.73 8.06
CA MET A 227 1.97 7.29 9.43
C MET A 227 0.52 7.62 9.76
N ALA A 228 -0.29 6.59 9.99
CA ALA A 228 -1.68 6.75 10.40
C ALA A 228 -1.75 7.46 11.77
N ASP A 229 -2.47 8.59 11.83
CA ASP A 229 -2.70 9.36 13.05
C ASP A 229 -4.13 9.91 13.03
N GLY A 230 -4.99 9.39 13.91
CA GLY A 230 -6.39 9.82 13.91
C GLY A 230 -7.29 8.97 14.78
N THR A 231 -8.58 9.06 14.50
CA THR A 231 -9.61 8.35 15.25
C THR A 231 -10.49 7.53 14.30
N PHE A 232 -10.71 6.27 14.64
CA PHE A 232 -11.71 5.43 14.01
C PHE A 232 -12.82 5.10 15.01
N THR A 233 -14.07 5.35 14.60
CA THR A 233 -15.26 5.08 15.44
C THR A 233 -16.24 4.19 14.70
N VAL A 234 -16.72 3.14 15.35
CA VAL A 234 -17.83 2.31 14.88
C VAL A 234 -19.04 2.57 15.78
N LEU A 235 -20.16 2.98 15.17
CA LEU A 235 -21.46 3.12 15.81
C LEU A 235 -22.36 1.94 15.42
N THR A 236 -23.08 1.35 16.37
CA THR A 236 -23.98 0.25 16.10
C THR A 236 -25.10 0.15 17.11
N ASP A 237 -26.30 -0.27 16.67
CA ASP A 237 -27.40 -0.73 17.53
C ASP A 237 -27.47 -2.25 17.59
N ALA A 238 -26.57 -2.96 16.89
CA ALA A 238 -26.42 -4.39 16.90
C ALA A 238 -25.67 -4.87 18.15
N ALA A 239 -25.79 -6.16 18.47
CA ALA A 239 -24.99 -6.76 19.54
C ALA A 239 -23.51 -6.83 19.16
N ILE A 240 -22.63 -6.28 19.99
CA ILE A 240 -21.18 -6.37 19.80
C ILE A 240 -20.70 -7.72 20.36
N LEU A 241 -20.28 -8.61 19.47
CA LEU A 241 -19.82 -9.97 19.82
C LEU A 241 -18.34 -10.01 20.20
N ALA A 242 -17.53 -9.17 19.55
CA ALA A 242 -16.10 -9.04 19.84
C ALA A 242 -15.58 -7.68 19.37
N ASN A 243 -14.56 -7.17 20.04
CA ASN A 243 -13.78 -6.00 19.60
C ASN A 243 -12.41 -6.00 20.29
N ASN A 244 -11.50 -5.17 19.79
CA ASN A 244 -10.18 -4.96 20.38
C ASN A 244 -9.93 -3.49 20.80
N THR A 245 -10.99 -2.74 21.15
CA THR A 245 -10.81 -1.43 21.78
C THR A 245 -10.23 -1.59 23.19
N ASP A 246 -9.43 -0.64 23.62
CA ASP A 246 -8.89 -0.62 25.00
C ASP A 246 -10.00 -0.38 26.03
N GLU A 247 -11.02 0.41 25.69
CA GLU A 247 -12.05 0.86 26.64
C GLU A 247 -13.38 0.09 26.52
N GLY A 248 -13.53 -0.75 25.49
CA GLY A 248 -14.77 -1.45 25.21
C GLY A 248 -15.90 -0.55 24.67
N PRO A 249 -17.12 -1.12 24.51
CA PRO A 249 -18.27 -0.39 24.02
C PRO A 249 -18.74 0.70 25.00
N ARG A 250 -19.07 1.88 24.49
CA ARG A 250 -19.64 3.00 25.24
C ARG A 250 -21.03 3.37 24.71
N PRO A 251 -21.97 3.78 25.59
CA PRO A 251 -23.26 4.29 25.12
C PRO A 251 -23.08 5.47 24.15
N ALA A 252 -23.84 5.47 23.06
CA ALA A 252 -23.86 6.52 22.06
C ALA A 252 -25.31 6.75 21.54
N PRO A 253 -25.62 7.89 20.93
CA PRO A 253 -26.92 8.11 20.33
C PRO A 253 -27.26 7.01 19.32
N GLY A 254 -28.39 6.32 19.54
CA GLY A 254 -28.84 5.23 18.69
C GLY A 254 -28.13 3.90 18.88
N GLY A 255 -27.40 3.68 20.00
CA GLY A 255 -26.76 2.40 20.28
C GLY A 255 -25.49 2.49 21.10
N GLN A 256 -24.43 1.93 20.60
CA GLN A 256 -23.09 1.88 21.22
C GLN A 256 -22.01 2.34 20.24
N ALA A 257 -20.92 2.87 20.78
CA ALA A 257 -19.73 3.26 20.03
C ALA A 257 -18.52 2.42 20.47
N LEU A 258 -17.73 2.01 19.49
CA LEU A 258 -16.36 1.52 19.67
C LEU A 258 -15.42 2.56 19.08
N THR A 259 -14.41 2.99 19.82
CA THR A 259 -13.49 4.04 19.38
C THR A 259 -12.05 3.57 19.56
N TRP A 260 -11.25 3.75 18.50
CA TRP A 260 -9.82 3.51 18.51
C TRP A 260 -9.08 4.81 18.23
N GLN A 261 -8.11 5.12 19.09
CA GLN A 261 -7.12 6.15 18.84
C GLN A 261 -5.97 5.51 18.06
N VAL A 262 -5.82 5.91 16.82
CA VAL A 262 -4.79 5.39 15.91
C VAL A 262 -3.61 6.36 15.91
N ASN A 263 -2.42 5.84 16.09
CA ASN A 263 -1.18 6.60 16.05
C ASN A 263 -0.01 5.68 15.66
N PRO A 264 1.20 6.21 15.41
CA PRO A 264 2.35 5.40 15.01
C PRO A 264 2.74 4.25 15.96
N HIS A 265 2.24 4.29 17.21
CA HIS A 265 2.49 3.26 18.23
C HIS A 265 1.35 2.25 18.39
N THR A 266 0.29 2.35 17.56
CA THR A 266 -0.81 1.39 17.53
C THR A 266 -0.29 -0.03 17.31
N LYS A 267 -0.62 -0.96 18.21
CA LYS A 267 -0.08 -2.33 18.22
C LYS A 267 -0.89 -3.32 17.39
N ALA A 268 -2.16 -3.06 17.20
CA ALA A 268 -3.07 -3.93 16.46
C ALA A 268 -4.06 -3.10 15.65
N ALA A 269 -4.41 -3.58 14.46
CA ALA A 269 -5.45 -2.97 13.64
C ALA A 269 -6.80 -3.01 14.37
N PRO A 270 -7.64 -1.96 14.29
CA PRO A 270 -9.00 -1.99 14.78
C PRO A 270 -9.81 -3.16 14.19
N THR A 271 -10.50 -3.91 15.03
CA THR A 271 -11.38 -4.99 14.60
C THR A 271 -12.59 -5.11 15.50
N ALA A 272 -13.75 -5.44 14.90
CA ALA A 272 -14.98 -5.73 15.62
C ALA A 272 -15.83 -6.77 14.88
N LEU A 273 -16.72 -7.43 15.64
CA LEU A 273 -17.76 -8.32 15.13
C LEU A 273 -19.08 -7.93 15.78
N VAL A 274 -20.10 -7.63 14.97
CA VAL A 274 -21.44 -7.23 15.41
C VAL A 274 -22.52 -8.10 14.78
N LYS A 275 -23.69 -8.23 15.44
CA LYS A 275 -24.84 -9.02 14.95
C LYS A 275 -26.16 -8.48 15.47
#